data_f41375a4f75a3eccfda9b52168dd98f5
#
_entry.id   f41375a4f75a3eccfda9b52168dd98f5
#
_cell.length_a   1.000
_cell.length_b   1.000
_cell.length_c   1.000
_cell.angle_alpha   90.00
_cell.angle_beta   90.00
_cell.angle_gamma   90.00
#
_symmetry.space_group_name_H-M   'P 1'
#
loop_
_entity.id
_entity.type
_entity.pdbx_description
1 polymer ?
#
loop_
_entity_poly.entity_id
_entity_poly.type
_entity_poly.pdbx_seq_one_letter_code
_entity_poly.pdbx_strand_id
1 'polypeptide(L)'
;RNRRYGRAEKSNFLIFREDSTMEKTIEEKSPFETLESVKTKTGRFTIVQDQVRVNGHRQPYDYLEIREGVSILPIREGKILLQRQYRYPVRSWQWELPGGFIDPGETPEEAAVRELGEETGYTVKKLCPLGAFYPSFGSTNEKIWLFMAECGETGKADREPGEVIRLEEMPLEKFGQLVAKGEFMHGAGLAAWARYLSSNFRYNHRGDSPPFSFVL
;
A
#
# COMPACT_ATOMS: atom_id res chain seq x y z
N ARG A 1 -7.77 -9.89 27.97
CA ARG A 1 -6.95 -8.97 28.77
C ARG A 1 -6.86 -7.68 27.97
N ASN A 2 -7.55 -6.62 28.44
CA ASN A 2 -7.54 -5.28 27.85
C ASN A 2 -6.13 -4.70 27.95
N ARG A 3 -5.42 -4.60 26.83
CA ARG A 3 -4.24 -3.73 26.74
C ARG A 3 -4.74 -2.32 26.41
N ARG A 4 -4.56 -1.38 27.35
CA ARG A 4 -4.69 0.05 27.09
C ARG A 4 -3.52 0.46 26.19
N TYR A 5 -3.82 0.76 24.93
CA TYR A 5 -2.88 1.45 24.07
C TYR A 5 -2.68 2.86 24.57
N GLY A 6 -1.44 3.20 24.94
CA GLY A 6 -1.04 4.57 25.22
C GLY A 6 -1.26 5.39 23.94
N ARG A 7 -1.91 6.55 24.12
CA ARG A 7 -2.12 7.56 23.07
C ARG A 7 -0.75 7.97 22.56
N ALA A 8 -0.40 7.58 21.32
CA ALA A 8 0.81 8.03 20.67
C ALA A 8 0.80 9.57 20.61
N GLU A 9 1.88 10.19 21.03
CA GLU A 9 2.09 11.63 20.82
C GLU A 9 1.99 11.88 19.30
N LYS A 10 1.21 12.90 18.93
CA LYS A 10 1.04 13.31 17.54
C LYS A 10 2.39 13.73 17.00
N SER A 11 3.07 12.84 16.30
CA SER A 11 4.29 13.19 15.58
C SER A 11 3.91 14.17 14.48
N ASN A 12 4.47 15.38 14.52
CA ASN A 12 4.31 16.40 13.48
C ASN A 12 5.12 15.97 12.24
N PHE A 13 4.54 15.11 11.40
CA PHE A 13 5.10 14.83 10.08
C PHE A 13 4.35 15.64 9.01
N LEU A 14 5.07 16.09 7.99
CA LEU A 14 4.52 16.87 6.88
C LEU A 14 3.80 15.93 5.89
N ILE A 15 2.47 16.11 5.76
CA ILE A 15 1.69 15.47 4.69
C ILE A 15 1.60 16.46 3.54
N PHE A 16 2.21 16.14 2.40
CA PHE A 16 2.03 16.90 1.17
C PHE A 16 0.82 16.36 0.42
N ARG A 17 -0.28 17.11 0.41
CA ARG A 17 -1.41 16.86 -0.49
C ARG A 17 -1.20 17.68 -1.76
N GLU A 18 -1.13 17.01 -2.90
CA GLU A 18 -1.26 17.72 -4.18
C GLU A 18 -2.71 18.21 -4.32
N ASP A 19 -2.88 19.49 -4.67
CA ASP A 19 -4.17 20.03 -5.13
C ASP A 19 -4.57 19.32 -6.42
N SER A 20 -5.32 18.22 -6.28
CA SER A 20 -5.88 17.53 -7.42
C SER A 20 -7.13 18.29 -7.88
N THR A 21 -6.97 19.17 -8.86
CA THR A 21 -8.07 19.51 -9.77
C THR A 21 -8.39 18.26 -10.61
N MET A 22 -8.94 17.23 -9.97
CA MET A 22 -9.58 16.13 -10.69
C MET A 22 -10.86 16.69 -11.29
N GLU A 23 -10.93 16.71 -12.62
CA GLU A 23 -12.20 16.86 -13.34
C GLU A 23 -13.24 15.98 -12.66
N LYS A 24 -14.44 16.53 -12.40
CA LYS A 24 -15.58 15.78 -11.85
C LYS A 24 -15.81 14.56 -12.73
N THR A 25 -15.38 13.40 -12.25
CA THR A 25 -15.77 12.12 -12.85
C THR A 25 -17.28 12.09 -12.80
N ILE A 26 -17.95 11.99 -13.95
CA ILE A 26 -19.40 11.73 -14.02
C ILE A 26 -19.59 10.40 -13.29
N GLU A 27 -20.35 10.42 -12.20
CA GLU A 27 -20.66 9.23 -11.43
C GLU A 27 -21.61 8.36 -12.27
N GLU A 28 -21.03 7.43 -13.02
CA GLU A 28 -21.81 6.50 -13.84
C GLU A 28 -22.56 5.55 -12.93
N LYS A 29 -23.87 5.43 -13.15
CA LYS A 29 -24.71 4.50 -12.39
C LYS A 29 -24.25 3.07 -12.65
N SER A 30 -24.12 2.27 -11.58
CA SER A 30 -23.78 0.85 -11.71
C SER A 30 -24.69 0.14 -12.70
N PRO A 31 -24.16 -0.60 -13.68
CA PRO A 31 -24.94 -1.45 -14.57
C PRO A 31 -25.43 -2.74 -13.88
N PHE A 32 -24.95 -3.02 -12.66
CA PHE A 32 -25.32 -4.18 -11.87
C PHE A 32 -26.37 -3.83 -10.82
N GLU A 33 -27.41 -4.66 -10.72
CA GLU A 33 -28.39 -4.67 -9.64
C GLU A 33 -28.15 -5.92 -8.79
N THR A 34 -27.82 -5.75 -7.51
CA THR A 34 -27.70 -6.88 -6.58
C THR A 34 -29.08 -7.34 -6.18
N LEU A 35 -29.41 -8.61 -6.44
CA LEU A 35 -30.69 -9.23 -6.14
C LEU A 35 -30.68 -9.94 -4.79
N GLU A 36 -29.61 -10.67 -4.51
CA GLU A 36 -29.37 -11.43 -3.28
C GLU A 36 -27.90 -11.37 -2.95
N SER A 37 -27.53 -11.39 -1.68
CA SER A 37 -26.15 -11.39 -1.20
C SER A 37 -26.00 -12.30 0.01
N VAL A 38 -25.02 -13.20 -0.04
CA VAL A 38 -24.65 -14.08 1.07
C VAL A 38 -23.17 -13.84 1.42
N LYS A 39 -22.88 -13.59 2.70
CA LYS A 39 -21.51 -13.40 3.19
C LYS A 39 -21.11 -14.56 4.09
N THR A 40 -20.01 -15.23 3.75
CA THR A 40 -19.43 -16.31 4.55
C THR A 40 -18.04 -15.91 5.05
N LYS A 41 -17.88 -15.80 6.36
CA LYS A 41 -16.59 -15.47 6.98
C LYS A 41 -15.74 -16.75 7.12
N THR A 42 -14.51 -16.71 6.60
CA THR A 42 -13.56 -17.83 6.66
C THR A 42 -12.21 -17.30 7.17
N GLY A 43 -11.91 -17.52 8.47
CA GLY A 43 -10.66 -17.02 9.04
C GLY A 43 -10.44 -15.52 8.78
N ARG A 44 -9.48 -15.18 7.91
CA ARG A 44 -9.12 -13.80 7.57
C ARG A 44 -9.91 -13.18 6.43
N PHE A 45 -10.71 -13.95 5.69
CA PHE A 45 -11.44 -13.48 4.52
C PHE A 45 -12.95 -13.58 4.71
N THR A 46 -13.69 -12.76 3.99
CA THR A 46 -15.13 -12.92 3.80
C THR A 46 -15.38 -13.21 2.32
N ILE A 47 -16.03 -14.33 2.02
CA ILE A 47 -16.52 -14.64 0.68
C ILE A 47 -17.89 -13.99 0.53
N VAL A 48 -18.04 -13.16 -0.48
CA VAL A 48 -19.33 -12.58 -0.87
C VAL A 48 -19.83 -13.32 -2.09
N GLN A 49 -21.07 -13.82 -2.02
CA GLN A 49 -21.74 -14.55 -3.10
C GLN A 49 -23.03 -13.80 -3.44
N ASP A 50 -22.97 -13.04 -4.52
CA ASP A 50 -24.09 -12.21 -4.98
C ASP A 50 -24.80 -12.87 -6.14
N GLN A 51 -26.13 -12.71 -6.18
CA GLN A 51 -26.90 -12.87 -7.40
C GLN A 51 -27.17 -11.49 -7.96
N VAL A 52 -26.66 -11.22 -9.14
CA VAL A 52 -26.77 -9.90 -9.79
C VAL A 52 -27.60 -9.97 -11.07
N ARG A 53 -28.22 -8.83 -11.42
CA ARG A 53 -28.80 -8.62 -12.74
C ARG A 53 -27.96 -7.60 -13.51
N VAL A 54 -27.53 -7.97 -14.71
CA VAL A 54 -26.80 -7.10 -15.64
C VAL A 54 -27.30 -7.37 -17.06
N ASN A 55 -27.58 -6.33 -17.85
CA ASN A 55 -28.12 -6.43 -19.20
C ASN A 55 -29.37 -7.32 -19.29
N GLY A 56 -30.24 -7.31 -18.25
CA GLY A 56 -31.43 -8.12 -18.15
C GLY A 56 -31.22 -9.59 -17.75
N HIS A 57 -29.97 -10.06 -17.64
CA HIS A 57 -29.64 -11.44 -17.26
C HIS A 57 -29.28 -11.55 -15.78
N ARG A 58 -29.78 -12.61 -15.12
CA ARG A 58 -29.39 -12.97 -13.76
C ARG A 58 -28.18 -13.89 -13.82
N GLN A 59 -27.15 -13.60 -12.99
CA GLN A 59 -25.96 -14.43 -12.90
C GLN A 59 -25.31 -14.32 -11.49
N PRO A 60 -24.53 -15.32 -11.06
CA PRO A 60 -23.74 -15.21 -9.85
C PRO A 60 -22.55 -14.28 -10.06
N TYR A 61 -22.14 -13.62 -8.97
CA TYR A 61 -20.90 -12.83 -8.89
C TYR A 61 -20.26 -13.05 -7.51
N ASP A 62 -19.18 -13.81 -7.47
CA ASP A 62 -18.50 -14.15 -6.22
C ASP A 62 -17.18 -13.39 -6.14
N TYR A 63 -16.89 -12.83 -4.96
CA TYR A 63 -15.63 -12.12 -4.71
C TYR A 63 -15.19 -12.21 -3.25
N LEU A 64 -13.93 -11.88 -2.98
CA LEU A 64 -13.41 -11.74 -1.63
C LEU A 64 -13.53 -10.30 -1.15
N GLU A 65 -14.19 -10.13 0.00
CA GLU A 65 -14.20 -8.86 0.72
C GLU A 65 -12.96 -8.80 1.62
N ILE A 66 -12.08 -7.83 1.32
CA ILE A 66 -10.80 -7.64 1.99
C ILE A 66 -10.71 -6.20 2.48
N ARG A 67 -10.15 -5.99 3.67
CA ARG A 67 -9.91 -4.63 4.21
C ARG A 67 -8.94 -3.87 3.32
N GLU A 68 -9.07 -2.55 3.29
CA GLU A 68 -8.08 -1.68 2.68
C GLU A 68 -6.73 -1.82 3.39
N GLY A 69 -5.66 -1.61 2.64
CA GLY A 69 -4.31 -1.68 3.16
C GLY A 69 -3.44 -0.52 2.68
N VAL A 70 -2.21 -0.49 3.18
CA VAL A 70 -1.17 0.46 2.80
C VAL A 70 0.07 -0.27 2.34
N SER A 71 0.84 0.34 1.44
CA SER A 71 2.19 -0.09 1.10
C SER A 71 3.09 1.13 0.97
N ILE A 72 4.26 1.08 1.58
CA ILE A 72 5.15 2.21 1.75
C ILE A 72 6.46 1.95 1.02
N LEU A 73 6.90 2.90 0.17
CA LEU A 73 8.22 2.96 -0.45
C LEU A 73 9.16 3.75 0.47
N PRO A 74 9.93 3.11 1.35
CA PRO A 74 10.73 3.80 2.35
C PRO A 74 12.10 4.14 1.77
N ILE A 75 12.43 5.43 1.79
CA ILE A 75 13.69 5.94 1.26
C ILE A 75 14.48 6.65 2.37
N ARG A 76 15.78 6.35 2.42
CA ARG A 76 16.73 7.02 3.29
C ARG A 76 18.07 7.15 2.58
N GLU A 77 18.59 8.38 2.48
CA GLU A 77 19.94 8.64 1.94
C GLU A 77 20.20 7.96 0.58
N GLY A 78 19.22 8.03 -0.35
CA GLY A 78 19.35 7.43 -1.68
C GLY A 78 19.22 5.91 -1.73
N LYS A 79 18.87 5.27 -0.61
CA LYS A 79 18.61 3.83 -0.52
C LYS A 79 17.14 3.57 -0.27
N ILE A 80 16.65 2.45 -0.74
CA ILE A 80 15.35 1.87 -0.40
C ILE A 80 15.55 0.81 0.68
N LEU A 81 14.61 0.78 1.65
CA LEU A 81 14.50 -0.31 2.61
C LEU A 81 13.48 -1.32 2.10
N LEU A 82 13.90 -2.55 1.93
CA LEU A 82 13.06 -3.68 1.52
C LEU A 82 12.92 -4.70 2.65
N GLN A 83 11.82 -5.41 2.59
CA GLN A 83 11.58 -6.58 3.42
C GLN A 83 11.76 -7.84 2.61
N ARG A 84 12.36 -8.86 3.21
CA ARG A 84 12.33 -10.21 2.69
C ARG A 84 11.49 -11.06 3.63
N GLN A 85 10.31 -11.47 3.17
CA GLN A 85 9.33 -12.21 3.96
C GLN A 85 8.98 -13.54 3.30
N TYR A 86 8.81 -14.59 4.13
CA TYR A 86 8.31 -15.87 3.63
C TYR A 86 6.79 -15.82 3.50
N ARG A 87 6.28 -15.92 2.27
CA ARG A 87 4.83 -15.93 2.01
C ARG A 87 4.33 -17.35 1.82
N TYR A 88 3.57 -17.82 2.80
CA TYR A 88 3.03 -19.17 2.83
C TYR A 88 2.22 -19.56 1.58
N PRO A 89 1.34 -18.71 0.99
CA PRO A 89 0.58 -19.10 -0.21
C PRO A 89 1.44 -19.43 -1.42
N VAL A 90 2.56 -18.72 -1.60
CA VAL A 90 3.50 -18.93 -2.72
C VAL A 90 4.71 -19.78 -2.35
N ARG A 91 4.79 -20.25 -1.06
CA ARG A 91 5.82 -21.15 -0.56
C ARG A 91 7.25 -20.67 -0.80
N SER A 92 7.48 -19.37 -0.77
CA SER A 92 8.81 -18.79 -1.07
C SER A 92 9.06 -17.47 -0.35
N TRP A 93 10.33 -17.11 -0.25
CA TRP A 93 10.78 -15.81 0.24
C TRP A 93 10.61 -14.77 -0.85
N GLN A 94 9.85 -13.71 -0.56
CA GLN A 94 9.57 -12.62 -1.48
C GLN A 94 10.22 -11.32 -1.01
N TRP A 95 10.61 -10.47 -1.97
CA TRP A 95 10.96 -9.10 -1.73
C TRP A 95 9.70 -8.25 -1.71
N GLU A 96 9.50 -7.45 -0.68
CA GLU A 96 8.31 -6.65 -0.47
C GLU A 96 8.65 -5.27 0.06
N LEU A 97 7.72 -4.35 -0.09
CA LEU A 97 7.68 -3.10 0.65
C LEU A 97 6.94 -3.32 1.98
N PRO A 98 7.28 -2.56 3.04
CA PRO A 98 6.49 -2.51 4.26
C PRO A 98 5.04 -2.14 4.00
N GLY A 99 4.14 -2.68 4.82
CA GLY A 99 2.73 -2.35 4.75
C GLY A 99 1.82 -3.43 5.31
N GLY A 100 0.59 -3.04 5.59
CA GLY A 100 -0.42 -3.91 6.17
C GLY A 100 -1.83 -3.33 6.05
N PHE A 101 -2.75 -3.82 6.86
CA PHE A 101 -4.14 -3.39 6.84
C PHE A 101 -4.35 -2.09 7.61
N ILE A 102 -5.30 -1.27 7.14
CA ILE A 102 -5.79 -0.10 7.85
C ILE A 102 -6.70 -0.58 8.98
N ASP A 103 -6.45 -0.14 10.20
CA ASP A 103 -7.27 -0.50 11.35
C ASP A 103 -8.55 0.35 11.42
N PRO A 104 -9.64 -0.14 12.08
CA PRO A 104 -10.87 0.60 12.21
C PRO A 104 -10.66 1.97 12.86
N GLY A 105 -11.03 3.04 12.17
CA GLY A 105 -10.90 4.42 12.62
C GLY A 105 -9.54 5.08 12.31
N GLU A 106 -8.63 4.35 11.67
CA GLU A 106 -7.33 4.86 11.23
C GLU A 106 -7.42 5.43 9.80
N THR A 107 -6.71 6.50 9.54
CA THR A 107 -6.53 6.99 8.17
C THR A 107 -5.44 6.19 7.44
N PRO A 108 -5.40 6.19 6.09
CA PRO A 108 -4.33 5.53 5.36
C PRO A 108 -2.93 6.07 5.71
N GLU A 109 -2.83 7.37 6.00
CA GLU A 109 -1.58 8.02 6.41
C GLU A 109 -1.11 7.53 7.79
N GLU A 110 -2.04 7.41 8.75
CA GLU A 110 -1.74 6.90 10.08
C GLU A 110 -1.31 5.43 10.02
N ALA A 111 -2.02 4.61 9.24
CA ALA A 111 -1.64 3.22 8.97
C ALA A 111 -0.24 3.10 8.36
N ALA A 112 0.09 3.94 7.38
CA ALA A 112 1.40 3.90 6.73
C ALA A 112 2.54 4.22 7.72
N VAL A 113 2.34 5.18 8.62
CA VAL A 113 3.33 5.52 9.65
C VAL A 113 3.48 4.41 10.67
N ARG A 114 2.36 3.83 11.14
CA ARG A 114 2.35 2.73 12.10
C ARG A 114 3.04 1.49 11.53
N GLU A 115 2.61 1.02 10.36
CA GLU A 115 3.15 -0.19 9.71
C GLU A 115 4.65 -0.06 9.44
N LEU A 116 5.10 1.10 8.92
CA LEU A 116 6.54 1.33 8.72
C LEU A 116 7.31 1.22 10.04
N GLY A 117 6.79 1.83 11.11
CA GLY A 117 7.42 1.77 12.42
C GLY A 117 7.45 0.38 13.03
N GLU A 118 6.33 -0.34 13.01
CA GLU A 118 6.18 -1.69 13.58
C GLU A 118 7.06 -2.71 12.86
N GLU A 119 7.04 -2.73 11.55
CA GLU A 119 7.79 -3.72 10.77
C GLU A 119 9.29 -3.43 10.66
N THR A 120 9.68 -2.14 10.63
CA THR A 120 11.05 -1.75 10.33
C THR A 120 11.80 -1.05 11.47
N GLY A 121 11.08 -0.44 12.39
CA GLY A 121 11.64 0.42 13.44
C GLY A 121 11.98 1.84 12.97
N TYR A 122 11.80 2.19 11.70
CA TYR A 122 12.09 3.53 11.21
C TYR A 122 10.96 4.52 11.51
N THR A 123 11.35 5.75 11.88
CA THR A 123 10.40 6.87 11.96
C THR A 123 10.21 7.50 10.58
N VAL A 124 9.07 8.20 10.40
CA VAL A 124 8.76 8.93 9.18
C VAL A 124 9.09 10.41 9.37
N LYS A 125 9.99 10.97 8.55
CA LYS A 125 10.25 12.42 8.47
C LYS A 125 9.25 13.11 7.56
N LYS A 126 8.94 12.47 6.41
CA LYS A 126 8.04 13.00 5.40
C LYS A 126 7.28 11.84 4.77
N LEU A 127 5.96 11.99 4.63
CA LEU A 127 5.10 11.03 3.96
C LEU A 127 4.46 11.69 2.73
N CYS A 128 4.55 11.02 1.59
CA CYS A 128 4.01 11.51 0.32
C CYS A 128 3.08 10.49 -0.29
N PRO A 129 1.81 10.84 -0.52
CA PRO A 129 0.87 9.94 -1.16
C PRO A 129 1.27 9.71 -2.62
N LEU A 130 1.23 8.44 -3.03
CA LEU A 130 1.40 8.01 -4.42
C LEU A 130 0.06 7.55 -5.03
N GLY A 131 -1.06 7.75 -4.31
CA GLY A 131 -2.41 7.33 -4.69
C GLY A 131 -2.74 5.93 -4.25
N ALA A 132 -3.72 5.29 -4.89
CA ALA A 132 -4.16 3.94 -4.53
C ALA A 132 -4.38 3.08 -5.79
N PHE A 133 -4.43 1.75 -5.62
CA PHE A 133 -4.76 0.82 -6.69
C PHE A 133 -5.52 -0.38 -6.15
N TYR A 134 -6.13 -1.14 -7.06
CA TYR A 134 -6.81 -2.39 -6.76
C TYR A 134 -5.96 -3.54 -7.31
N PRO A 135 -5.40 -4.43 -6.47
CA PRO A 135 -4.55 -5.54 -6.93
C PRO A 135 -5.28 -6.54 -7.84
N SER A 136 -6.56 -6.76 -7.59
CA SER A 136 -7.36 -7.77 -8.30
C SER A 136 -8.86 -7.40 -8.31
N PHE A 137 -9.21 -6.24 -8.92
CA PHE A 137 -10.57 -5.70 -8.90
C PHE A 137 -11.63 -6.56 -9.61
N GLY A 138 -11.24 -7.63 -10.29
CA GLY A 138 -12.17 -8.64 -10.83
C GLY A 138 -12.54 -9.74 -9.84
N SER A 139 -11.81 -9.87 -8.72
CA SER A 139 -11.95 -10.98 -7.76
C SER A 139 -12.04 -10.53 -6.31
N THR A 140 -11.64 -9.30 -6.02
CA THR A 140 -11.63 -8.73 -4.67
C THR A 140 -12.01 -7.26 -4.71
N ASN A 141 -12.46 -6.71 -3.58
CA ASN A 141 -12.60 -5.27 -3.38
C ASN A 141 -11.38 -4.65 -2.69
N GLU A 142 -10.28 -5.40 -2.54
CA GLU A 142 -9.06 -4.93 -1.90
C GLU A 142 -8.53 -3.66 -2.57
N LYS A 143 -8.32 -2.62 -1.76
CA LYS A 143 -7.70 -1.36 -2.19
C LYS A 143 -6.47 -1.11 -1.37
N ILE A 144 -5.35 -0.81 -2.01
CA ILE A 144 -4.08 -0.53 -1.36
C ILE A 144 -3.68 0.92 -1.63
N TRP A 145 -3.49 1.68 -0.56
CA TRP A 145 -2.96 3.04 -0.59
C TRP A 145 -1.44 3.01 -0.63
N LEU A 146 -0.86 3.79 -1.50
CA LEU A 146 0.57 3.81 -1.78
C LEU A 146 1.17 5.11 -1.26
N PHE A 147 2.30 4.98 -0.56
CA PHE A 147 3.04 6.11 -0.03
C PHE A 147 4.52 5.97 -0.34
N MET A 148 5.20 7.12 -0.46
CA MET A 148 6.64 7.19 -0.29
C MET A 148 6.92 7.81 1.08
N ALA A 149 7.86 7.25 1.82
CA ALA A 149 8.30 7.79 3.09
C ALA A 149 9.79 8.14 3.04
N GLU A 150 10.13 9.38 3.41
CA GLU A 150 11.49 9.71 3.81
C GLU A 150 11.68 9.24 5.25
N CYS A 151 12.57 8.27 5.44
CA CYS A 151 12.81 7.67 6.73
C CYS A 151 13.74 8.52 7.61
N GLY A 152 13.43 8.55 8.90
CA GLY A 152 14.20 9.19 9.92
C GLY A 152 15.15 8.25 10.66
N GLU A 153 15.14 8.37 11.98
CA GLU A 153 15.94 7.54 12.88
C GLU A 153 15.36 6.12 12.95
N THR A 154 16.23 5.17 13.28
CA THR A 154 15.82 3.78 13.47
C THR A 154 15.67 3.50 14.97
N GLY A 155 14.59 2.83 15.33
CA GLY A 155 14.30 2.31 16.65
C GLY A 155 14.14 0.79 16.62
N LYS A 156 13.45 0.26 17.60
CA LYS A 156 13.13 -1.17 17.67
C LYS A 156 11.85 -1.44 16.91
N ALA A 157 11.88 -2.39 16.00
CA ALA A 157 10.69 -2.93 15.36
C ALA A 157 9.81 -3.68 16.38
N ASP A 158 8.48 -3.61 16.23
CA ASP A 158 7.49 -4.28 17.09
C ASP A 158 6.56 -5.15 16.23
N ARG A 159 7.14 -6.16 15.61
CA ARG A 159 6.48 -7.06 14.65
C ARG A 159 5.51 -8.00 15.32
N GLU A 160 4.49 -8.42 14.58
CA GLU A 160 3.62 -9.50 15.01
C GLU A 160 4.39 -10.84 15.11
N PRO A 161 4.01 -11.74 16.06
CA PRO A 161 4.72 -13.02 16.25
C PRO A 161 4.76 -13.93 15.02
N GLY A 162 3.83 -13.75 14.08
CA GLY A 162 3.76 -14.52 12.83
C GLY A 162 4.59 -13.95 11.69
N GLU A 163 5.20 -12.78 11.86
CA GLU A 163 5.95 -12.08 10.83
C GLU A 163 7.42 -12.46 10.85
N VAL A 164 7.83 -13.18 9.82
CA VAL A 164 9.24 -13.55 9.61
C VAL A 164 9.84 -12.64 8.56
N ILE A 165 10.31 -11.47 9.00
CA ILE A 165 10.80 -10.39 8.14
C ILE A 165 12.31 -10.22 8.34
N ARG A 166 13.05 -10.09 7.23
CA ARG A 166 14.44 -9.64 7.18
C ARG A 166 14.48 -8.32 6.42
N LEU A 167 15.14 -7.32 7.00
CA LEU A 167 15.30 -6.00 6.38
C LEU A 167 16.60 -5.93 5.59
N GLU A 168 16.55 -5.30 4.43
CA GLU A 168 17.72 -5.02 3.60
C GLU A 168 17.61 -3.63 2.99
N GLU A 169 18.66 -2.83 3.14
CA GLU A 169 18.80 -1.55 2.44
C GLU A 169 19.61 -1.76 1.16
N MET A 170 19.15 -1.17 0.07
CA MET A 170 19.92 -1.16 -1.18
C MET A 170 19.79 0.18 -1.91
N PRO A 171 20.79 0.55 -2.73
CA PRO A 171 20.68 1.72 -3.60
C PRO A 171 19.46 1.64 -4.51
N LEU A 172 18.78 2.78 -4.75
CA LEU A 172 17.60 2.84 -5.64
C LEU A 172 17.89 2.30 -7.05
N GLU A 173 19.10 2.53 -7.56
CA GLU A 173 19.54 1.98 -8.85
C GLU A 173 19.51 0.44 -8.85
N LYS A 174 20.07 -0.19 -7.81
CA LYS A 174 20.06 -1.65 -7.66
C LYS A 174 18.63 -2.18 -7.56
N PHE A 175 17.75 -1.49 -6.84
CA PHE A 175 16.33 -1.84 -6.78
C PHE A 175 15.68 -1.76 -8.16
N GLY A 176 15.93 -0.69 -8.92
CA GLY A 176 15.46 -0.56 -10.30
C GLY A 176 15.91 -1.72 -11.18
N GLN A 177 17.14 -2.21 -11.00
CA GLN A 177 17.66 -3.39 -11.73
C GLN A 177 16.92 -4.68 -11.32
N LEU A 178 16.59 -4.88 -10.03
CA LEU A 178 15.78 -6.03 -9.59
C LEU A 178 14.38 -5.99 -10.22
N VAL A 179 13.76 -4.82 -10.27
CA VAL A 179 12.46 -4.63 -10.94
C VAL A 179 12.57 -4.96 -12.43
N ALA A 180 13.58 -4.42 -13.12
CA ALA A 180 13.77 -4.64 -14.56
C ALA A 180 14.03 -6.12 -14.92
N LYS A 181 14.67 -6.87 -14.04
CA LYS A 181 14.91 -8.32 -14.20
C LYS A 181 13.70 -9.19 -13.82
N GLY A 182 12.63 -8.62 -13.27
CA GLY A 182 11.48 -9.40 -12.76
C GLY A 182 11.76 -10.15 -11.46
N GLU A 183 12.83 -9.81 -10.74
CA GLU A 183 13.19 -10.43 -9.46
C GLU A 183 12.41 -9.84 -8.28
N PHE A 184 11.81 -8.67 -8.45
CA PHE A 184 10.89 -8.04 -7.50
C PHE A 184 9.45 -8.22 -8.00
N MET A 185 8.66 -9.04 -7.31
CA MET A 185 7.31 -9.46 -7.74
C MET A 185 6.17 -8.90 -6.89
N HIS A 186 6.46 -8.08 -5.89
CA HIS A 186 5.45 -7.48 -5.03
C HIS A 186 4.60 -6.46 -5.79
N GLY A 187 3.34 -6.80 -6.08
CA GLY A 187 2.46 -5.97 -6.92
C GLY A 187 2.28 -4.54 -6.39
N ALA A 188 2.05 -4.37 -5.08
CA ALA A 188 1.95 -3.05 -4.46
C ALA A 188 3.26 -2.26 -4.58
N GLY A 189 4.40 -2.93 -4.43
CA GLY A 189 5.71 -2.32 -4.58
C GLY A 189 6.00 -1.90 -6.02
N LEU A 190 5.61 -2.71 -7.01
CA LEU A 190 5.71 -2.34 -8.44
C LEU A 190 4.84 -1.12 -8.77
N ALA A 191 3.61 -1.07 -8.25
CA ALA A 191 2.71 0.06 -8.43
C ALA A 191 3.26 1.34 -7.76
N ALA A 192 3.78 1.23 -6.54
CA ALA A 192 4.40 2.34 -5.82
C ALA A 192 5.63 2.87 -6.58
N TRP A 193 6.51 1.97 -7.04
CA TRP A 193 7.70 2.32 -7.82
C TRP A 193 7.36 3.02 -9.14
N ALA A 194 6.40 2.50 -9.89
CA ALA A 194 5.96 3.13 -11.13
C ALA A 194 5.42 4.54 -10.93
N ARG A 195 4.62 4.77 -9.88
CA ARG A 195 4.09 6.10 -9.55
C ARG A 195 5.16 7.06 -9.04
N TYR A 196 6.10 6.55 -8.25
CA TYR A 196 7.24 7.30 -7.79
C TYR A 196 8.08 7.81 -8.96
N LEU A 197 8.40 6.96 -9.94
CA LEU A 197 9.12 7.36 -11.15
C LEU A 197 8.31 8.37 -11.99
N SER A 198 7.00 8.17 -12.12
CA SER A 198 6.12 9.05 -12.89
C SER A 198 5.95 10.43 -12.25
N SER A 199 5.94 10.53 -10.93
CA SER A 199 5.90 11.83 -10.24
C SER A 199 7.17 12.63 -10.51
N ASN A 200 8.34 12.00 -10.47
CA ASN A 200 9.62 12.63 -10.77
C ASN A 200 9.70 13.15 -12.20
N PHE A 201 9.16 12.40 -13.17
CA PHE A 201 9.12 12.81 -14.57
C PHE A 201 8.31 14.11 -14.75
N ARG A 202 7.19 14.28 -14.05
CA ARG A 202 6.36 15.48 -14.13
C ARG A 202 7.08 16.74 -13.61
N TYR A 203 7.84 16.62 -12.51
CA TYR A 203 8.57 17.74 -11.93
C TYR A 203 9.73 18.19 -12.82
N ASN A 204 10.51 17.27 -13.37
CA ASN A 204 11.63 17.57 -14.25
C ASN A 204 11.21 18.32 -15.52
N HIS A 205 9.99 18.08 -16.05
CA HIS A 205 9.48 18.76 -17.23
C HIS A 205 8.83 20.13 -16.96
N ARG A 206 8.46 20.44 -15.73
CA ARG A 206 7.90 21.74 -15.34
C ARG A 206 8.95 22.76 -14.87
N GLY A 207 10.21 22.34 -14.72
CA GLY A 207 11.26 23.19 -14.16
C GLY A 207 11.14 23.41 -12.65
N ASP A 208 10.18 22.76 -12.01
CA ASP A 208 10.00 22.77 -10.56
C ASP A 208 10.99 21.79 -9.94
N SER A 209 11.50 22.12 -8.76
CA SER A 209 12.26 21.13 -7.99
C SER A 209 11.33 19.99 -7.60
N PRO A 210 11.68 18.72 -7.88
CA PRO A 210 10.89 17.60 -7.42
C PRO A 210 10.77 17.69 -5.89
N PRO A 211 9.66 17.19 -5.30
CA PRO A 211 9.51 17.17 -3.84
C PRO A 211 10.64 16.39 -3.16
N PHE A 212 11.52 15.79 -3.96
CA PHE A 212 12.70 15.02 -3.55
C PHE A 212 13.88 15.37 -4.44
N SER A 213 15.06 15.61 -3.83
CA SER A 213 16.32 15.71 -4.56
C SER A 213 16.72 14.31 -5.01
N PHE A 214 16.64 14.03 -6.32
CA PHE A 214 17.12 12.78 -6.89
C PHE A 214 18.45 13.00 -7.58
N VAL A 215 19.42 12.21 -7.18
CA VAL A 215 20.56 11.86 -8.02
C VAL A 215 20.23 10.45 -8.55
N LEU A 216 19.94 10.37 -9.84
CA LEU A 216 19.98 9.10 -10.58
C LEU A 216 21.45 8.74 -10.79
#